data_4c56f88f6e01f1f6b5bbc5253c30167c
#
_entry.id   4c56f88f6e01f1f6b5bbc5253c30167c
#
_cell.length_a   1.000
_cell.length_b   1.000
_cell.length_c   1.000
_cell.angle_alpha   90.00
_cell.angle_beta   90.00
_cell.angle_gamma   90.00
#
_symmetry.space_group_name_H-M   'P 1'
#
loop_
_entity.id
_entity.type
_entity.pdbx_description
1 polymer ?
#
loop_
_entity_poly.entity_id
_entity_poly.type
_entity_poly.pdbx_seq_one_letter_code
_entity_poly.pdbx_strand_id
1 'polypeptide(L)'
;MNIPYTNFKTRIVGTWQDLDTETIFNDKKIIIFSLPGAFTPTCSSTHLPGYESKYDKLLQYVDEVYCISVNDAFVMNAWAKDLNVEKVKMLPDGSGVFTEGMQMLVNKDHLGFGKRSWRYSMFVDNKQIIKQFTEFGKNDSGDDQDPFKVSDADTMLKYLKSYKEKK
;
A
#
# COMPACT_ATOMS: atom_id res chain seq x y z
N MET A 1 -4.25 -16.22 -5.15
CA MET A 1 -4.99 -15.23 -5.94
C MET A 1 -3.99 -14.29 -6.59
N ASN A 2 -4.22 -13.96 -7.85
CA ASN A 2 -3.37 -13.02 -8.56
C ASN A 2 -3.82 -11.58 -8.29
N ILE A 3 -2.87 -10.65 -8.34
CA ILE A 3 -3.20 -9.23 -8.25
C ILE A 3 -3.97 -8.77 -9.50
N PRO A 4 -4.88 -7.79 -9.36
CA PRO A 4 -5.60 -7.24 -10.51
C PRO A 4 -4.67 -6.40 -11.38
N TYR A 5 -4.87 -6.44 -12.70
CA TYR A 5 -4.08 -5.58 -13.59
C TYR A 5 -4.50 -4.12 -13.43
N THR A 6 -3.50 -3.24 -13.32
CA THR A 6 -3.72 -1.79 -13.24
C THR A 6 -2.51 -1.07 -13.87
N ASN A 7 -2.78 0.01 -14.58
CA ASN A 7 -1.76 0.92 -15.08
C ASN A 7 -1.81 2.19 -14.23
N PHE A 8 -0.80 2.38 -13.38
CA PHE A 8 -0.72 3.54 -12.50
C PHE A 8 -0.14 4.74 -13.24
N LYS A 9 -0.79 5.88 -13.10
CA LYS A 9 -0.30 7.16 -13.67
C LYS A 9 0.59 7.83 -12.63
N THR A 10 1.90 7.70 -12.81
CA THR A 10 2.91 8.29 -11.91
C THR A 10 3.47 9.57 -12.53
N ARG A 11 4.08 10.40 -11.69
CA ARG A 11 4.69 11.64 -12.16
C ARG A 11 6.09 11.77 -11.53
N ILE A 12 7.10 11.75 -12.40
CA ILE A 12 8.49 11.74 -11.98
C ILE A 12 9.19 12.92 -12.65
N VAL A 13 9.78 13.83 -11.84
CA VAL A 13 10.50 15.02 -12.31
C VAL A 13 9.70 15.80 -13.37
N GLY A 14 8.42 16.07 -13.05
CA GLY A 14 7.54 16.86 -13.90
C GLY A 14 7.01 16.17 -15.14
N THR A 15 7.24 14.86 -15.29
CA THR A 15 6.83 14.09 -16.47
C THR A 15 5.89 12.95 -16.06
N TRP A 16 4.79 12.77 -16.80
CA TRP A 16 3.90 11.63 -16.62
C TRP A 16 4.58 10.35 -17.09
N GLN A 17 4.48 9.30 -16.27
CA GLN A 17 4.98 7.97 -16.61
C GLN A 17 3.95 6.93 -16.23
N ASP A 18 3.75 5.96 -17.12
CA ASP A 18 2.90 4.82 -16.84
C ASP A 18 3.72 3.74 -16.15
N LEU A 19 3.14 3.16 -15.09
CA LEU A 19 3.76 2.05 -14.36
C LEU A 19 2.66 1.03 -14.09
N ASP A 20 2.73 -0.12 -14.75
CA ASP A 20 1.69 -1.13 -14.62
C ASP A 20 2.10 -2.25 -13.67
N THR A 21 1.10 -3.05 -13.28
CA THR A 21 1.31 -4.17 -12.35
C THR A 21 2.20 -5.25 -12.94
N GLU A 22 2.21 -5.42 -14.27
CA GLU A 22 3.11 -6.38 -14.90
C GLU A 22 4.57 -6.00 -14.63
N THR A 23 4.92 -4.74 -14.83
CA THR A 23 6.27 -4.23 -14.60
C THR A 23 6.66 -4.31 -13.12
N ILE A 24 5.73 -3.96 -12.23
CA ILE A 24 6.01 -3.94 -10.79
C ILE A 24 6.25 -5.35 -10.24
N PHE A 25 5.43 -6.32 -10.64
CA PHE A 25 5.34 -7.60 -9.94
C PHE A 25 5.99 -8.79 -10.68
N ASN A 26 6.29 -8.65 -11.97
CA ASN A 26 6.79 -9.78 -12.75
C ASN A 26 8.13 -10.28 -12.21
N ASP A 27 8.18 -11.55 -11.81
CA ASP A 27 9.37 -12.24 -11.26
C ASP A 27 9.98 -11.51 -10.06
N LYS A 28 9.14 -10.80 -9.26
CA LYS A 28 9.60 -10.05 -8.10
C LYS A 28 8.78 -10.39 -6.87
N LYS A 29 9.43 -10.25 -5.71
CA LYS A 29 8.78 -10.33 -4.39
C LYS A 29 8.55 -8.91 -3.93
N ILE A 30 7.29 -8.55 -3.73
CA ILE A 30 6.87 -7.17 -3.47
C ILE A 30 5.98 -7.12 -2.24
N ILE A 31 6.20 -6.11 -1.41
CA ILE A 31 5.26 -5.73 -0.36
C ILE A 31 4.48 -4.53 -0.85
N ILE A 32 3.15 -4.60 -0.73
CA ILE A 32 2.27 -3.44 -0.86
C ILE A 32 1.53 -3.26 0.45
N PHE A 33 1.50 -2.03 0.96
CA PHE A 33 0.59 -1.66 2.03
C PHE A 33 -0.29 -0.51 1.56
N SER A 34 -1.56 -0.57 1.95
CA SER A 34 -2.59 0.37 1.52
C SER A 34 -3.27 1.00 2.72
N LEU A 35 -3.73 2.22 2.55
CA LEU A 35 -4.26 3.03 3.63
C LEU A 35 -5.32 4.00 3.11
N PRO A 36 -6.17 4.56 4.02
CA PRO A 36 -7.28 5.41 3.60
C PRO A 36 -6.91 6.72 2.91
N GLY A 37 -5.69 7.22 3.11
CA GLY A 37 -5.33 8.43 2.36
C GLY A 37 -4.08 9.12 2.84
N ALA A 38 -3.41 9.77 1.89
CA ALA A 38 -2.29 10.66 2.15
C ALA A 38 -2.73 11.79 3.11
N PHE A 39 -1.82 12.21 3.98
CA PHE A 39 -2.02 13.29 4.95
C PHE A 39 -3.05 13.00 6.05
N THR A 40 -3.63 11.81 6.09
CA THR A 40 -4.53 11.42 7.20
C THR A 40 -3.70 10.98 8.42
N PRO A 41 -4.26 11.06 9.67
CA PRO A 41 -3.44 10.92 10.87
C PRO A 41 -2.65 9.61 11.01
N THR A 42 -3.30 8.45 11.04
CA THR A 42 -2.63 7.16 11.23
C THR A 42 -1.69 6.83 10.08
N CYS A 43 -2.09 7.17 8.86
CA CYS A 43 -1.27 6.95 7.67
C CYS A 43 0.04 7.73 7.74
N SER A 44 -0.03 8.99 8.22
CA SER A 44 1.11 9.90 8.28
C SER A 44 1.98 9.69 9.51
N SER A 45 1.38 9.28 10.65
CA SER A 45 2.11 9.19 11.92
C SER A 45 2.74 7.83 12.16
N THR A 46 2.15 6.75 11.62
CA THR A 46 2.55 5.39 11.97
C THR A 46 2.73 4.44 10.80
N HIS A 47 1.75 4.35 9.90
CA HIS A 47 1.74 3.30 8.88
C HIS A 47 2.91 3.47 7.88
N LEU A 48 2.95 4.59 7.16
CA LEU A 48 4.02 4.86 6.21
C LEU A 48 5.39 5.02 6.89
N PRO A 49 5.52 5.80 7.99
CA PRO A 49 6.83 5.91 8.65
C PRO A 49 7.35 4.57 9.17
N GLY A 50 6.48 3.67 9.61
CA GLY A 50 6.86 2.33 10.06
C GLY A 50 7.53 1.52 8.96
N TYR A 51 6.95 1.50 7.76
CA TYR A 51 7.53 0.81 6.62
C TYR A 51 8.82 1.48 6.14
N GLU A 52 8.87 2.80 6.15
CA GLU A 52 10.08 3.53 5.78
C GLU A 52 11.25 3.20 6.72
N SER A 53 10.99 3.18 8.03
CA SER A 53 12.04 2.88 9.02
C SER A 53 12.51 1.43 8.98
N LYS A 54 11.66 0.50 8.56
CA LYS A 54 11.98 -0.94 8.46
C LYS A 54 12.38 -1.36 7.05
N TYR A 55 12.45 -0.43 6.12
CA TYR A 55 12.69 -0.71 4.70
C TYR A 55 13.91 -1.61 4.48
N ASP A 56 15.06 -1.26 5.05
CA ASP A 56 16.29 -2.01 4.83
C ASP A 56 16.18 -3.46 5.34
N LYS A 57 15.46 -3.67 6.46
CA LYS A 57 15.22 -5.02 6.98
C LYS A 57 14.29 -5.81 6.07
N LEU A 58 13.27 -5.16 5.56
CA LEU A 58 12.31 -5.80 4.64
C LEU A 58 12.99 -6.19 3.32
N LEU A 59 13.92 -5.39 2.83
CA LEU A 59 14.65 -5.65 1.59
C LEU A 59 15.57 -6.88 1.68
N GLN A 60 15.77 -7.45 2.87
CA GLN A 60 16.43 -8.75 3.00
C GLN A 60 15.54 -9.89 2.51
N TYR A 61 14.25 -9.67 2.36
CA TYR A 61 13.26 -10.70 1.99
C TYR A 61 12.54 -10.41 0.69
N VAL A 62 12.45 -9.14 0.28
CA VAL A 62 11.68 -8.72 -0.90
C VAL A 62 12.50 -7.79 -1.78
N ASP A 63 12.03 -7.57 -3.00
CA ASP A 63 12.72 -6.71 -3.97
C ASP A 63 12.35 -5.24 -3.80
N GLU A 64 11.10 -4.94 -3.35
CA GLU A 64 10.66 -3.57 -3.20
C GLU A 64 9.43 -3.48 -2.27
N VAL A 65 9.20 -2.26 -1.75
CA VAL A 65 8.07 -1.95 -0.87
C VAL A 65 7.34 -0.75 -1.45
N TYR A 66 6.03 -0.90 -1.67
CA TYR A 66 5.17 0.15 -2.22
C TYR A 66 4.07 0.53 -1.26
N CYS A 67 3.79 1.83 -1.19
CA CYS A 67 2.63 2.38 -0.51
C CYS A 67 1.60 2.79 -1.56
N ILE A 68 0.39 2.25 -1.48
CA ILE A 68 -0.69 2.59 -2.41
C ILE A 68 -1.82 3.29 -1.67
N SER A 69 -2.41 4.28 -2.31
CA SER A 69 -3.56 5.01 -1.77
C SER A 69 -4.43 5.50 -2.92
N VAL A 70 -5.72 5.70 -2.64
CA VAL A 70 -6.66 6.31 -3.60
C VAL A 70 -6.44 7.82 -3.56
N ASN A 71 -5.30 8.23 -4.10
CA ASN A 71 -4.85 9.61 -4.26
C ASN A 71 -4.08 9.70 -5.57
N ASP A 72 -4.09 10.88 -6.18
CA ASP A 72 -3.35 11.09 -7.43
C ASP A 72 -1.84 11.23 -7.19
N ALA A 73 -1.08 11.29 -8.29
CA ALA A 73 0.38 11.37 -8.25
C ALA A 73 0.89 12.63 -7.58
N PHE A 74 0.21 13.77 -7.76
CA PHE A 74 0.63 15.02 -7.14
C PHE A 74 0.54 14.93 -5.62
N VAL A 75 -0.58 14.39 -5.12
CA VAL A 75 -0.81 14.24 -3.68
C VAL A 75 0.19 13.25 -3.07
N MET A 76 0.39 12.10 -3.73
CA MET A 76 1.32 11.08 -3.23
C MET A 76 2.76 11.60 -3.18
N ASN A 77 3.19 12.33 -4.21
CA ASN A 77 4.52 12.92 -4.23
C ASN A 77 4.70 13.97 -3.14
N ALA A 78 3.71 14.83 -2.93
CA ALA A 78 3.75 15.86 -1.90
C ALA A 78 3.78 15.24 -0.50
N TRP A 79 3.00 14.18 -0.28
CA TRP A 79 2.96 13.49 0.99
C TRP A 79 4.30 12.81 1.32
N ALA A 80 4.90 12.13 0.33
CA ALA A 80 6.22 11.52 0.51
C ALA A 80 7.27 12.56 0.88
N LYS A 81 7.23 13.71 0.22
CA LYS A 81 8.16 14.81 0.50
C LYS A 81 7.94 15.37 1.91
N ASP A 82 6.68 15.56 2.30
CA ASP A 82 6.33 16.09 3.62
C ASP A 82 6.83 15.18 4.75
N LEU A 83 6.78 13.86 4.55
CA LEU A 83 7.23 12.88 5.54
C LEU A 83 8.69 12.47 5.37
N ASN A 84 9.42 13.07 4.43
CA ASN A 84 10.80 12.73 4.13
C ASN A 84 10.99 11.26 3.77
N VAL A 85 10.05 10.70 3.00
CA VAL A 85 10.11 9.32 2.53
C VAL A 85 11.08 9.25 1.36
N GLU A 86 12.14 8.45 1.50
CA GLU A 86 13.20 8.33 0.50
C GLU A 86 13.26 6.95 -0.13
N LYS A 87 12.77 5.91 0.54
CA LYS A 87 12.97 4.50 0.17
C LYS A 87 11.69 3.84 -0.31
N VAL A 88 10.61 3.91 0.46
CA VAL A 88 9.31 3.34 0.07
C VAL A 88 8.82 4.05 -1.19
N LYS A 89 8.36 3.26 -2.17
CA LYS A 89 7.83 3.78 -3.44
C LYS A 89 6.34 4.05 -3.31
N MET A 90 5.89 5.13 -3.97
CA MET A 90 4.47 5.52 -3.94
C MET A 90 3.75 5.04 -5.19
N LEU A 91 2.54 4.46 -5.02
CA LEU A 91 1.66 4.08 -6.12
C LEU A 91 0.37 4.89 -6.03
N PRO A 92 0.16 5.84 -6.94
CA PRO A 92 -1.07 6.64 -6.95
C PRO A 92 -2.20 5.86 -7.63
N ASP A 93 -3.17 5.42 -6.84
CA ASP A 93 -4.38 4.76 -7.35
C ASP A 93 -5.54 5.76 -7.35
N GLY A 94 -5.35 6.90 -8.02
CA GLY A 94 -6.26 8.03 -7.96
C GLY A 94 -7.69 7.71 -8.37
N SER A 95 -7.87 6.80 -9.34
CA SER A 95 -9.21 6.38 -9.79
C SER A 95 -9.76 5.18 -9.03
N GLY A 96 -8.98 4.62 -8.10
CA GLY A 96 -9.41 3.49 -7.28
C GLY A 96 -9.50 2.15 -8.00
N VAL A 97 -8.92 2.03 -9.19
CA VAL A 97 -9.03 0.82 -10.02
C VAL A 97 -8.40 -0.39 -9.36
N PHE A 98 -7.16 -0.25 -8.89
CA PHE A 98 -6.47 -1.35 -8.19
C PHE A 98 -7.18 -1.70 -6.89
N THR A 99 -7.55 -0.68 -6.12
CA THR A 99 -8.22 -0.85 -4.83
C THR A 99 -9.57 -1.57 -5.01
N GLU A 100 -10.33 -1.22 -6.04
CA GLU A 100 -11.58 -1.91 -6.37
C GLU A 100 -11.31 -3.36 -6.77
N GLY A 101 -10.30 -3.60 -7.60
CA GLY A 101 -9.92 -4.96 -8.02
C GLY A 101 -9.50 -5.83 -6.84
N MET A 102 -8.91 -5.23 -5.80
CA MET A 102 -8.56 -5.92 -4.56
C MET A 102 -9.76 -6.10 -3.61
N GLN A 103 -10.93 -5.56 -3.96
CA GLN A 103 -12.14 -5.57 -3.11
C GLN A 103 -11.91 -4.83 -1.79
N MET A 104 -11.10 -3.78 -1.84
CA MET A 104 -10.74 -2.97 -0.67
C MET A 104 -11.27 -1.53 -0.75
N LEU A 105 -12.03 -1.20 -1.79
CA LEU A 105 -12.59 0.13 -1.94
C LEU A 105 -13.79 0.29 -1.01
N VAL A 106 -13.75 1.31 -0.17
CA VAL A 106 -14.80 1.58 0.82
C VAL A 106 -15.24 3.04 0.74
N ASN A 107 -16.47 3.30 1.19
CA ASN A 107 -17.03 4.64 1.23
C ASN A 107 -16.62 5.34 2.53
N LYS A 108 -16.00 6.50 2.40
CA LYS A 108 -15.60 7.35 3.53
C LYS A 108 -16.28 8.74 3.43
N ASP A 109 -17.50 8.80 2.89
CA ASP A 109 -18.24 10.05 2.72
C ASP A 109 -18.51 10.75 4.06
N HIS A 110 -18.65 9.98 5.14
CA HIS A 110 -18.84 10.55 6.50
C HIS A 110 -17.67 11.43 6.93
N LEU A 111 -16.50 11.27 6.32
CA LEU A 111 -15.31 12.11 6.55
C LEU A 111 -15.07 13.10 5.40
N GLY A 112 -15.95 13.10 4.39
CA GLY A 112 -15.75 13.92 3.20
C GLY A 112 -14.66 13.41 2.27
N PHE A 113 -14.24 12.15 2.40
CA PHE A 113 -13.15 11.59 1.62
C PHE A 113 -13.59 10.96 0.30
N GLY A 114 -14.87 10.63 0.17
CA GLY A 114 -15.32 9.80 -0.95
C GLY A 114 -14.89 8.36 -0.79
N LYS A 115 -14.55 7.72 -1.91
CA LYS A 115 -14.11 6.33 -1.89
C LYS A 115 -12.61 6.24 -1.64
N ARG A 116 -12.23 5.39 -0.71
CA ARG A 116 -10.83 5.20 -0.29
C ARG A 116 -10.54 3.72 -0.11
N SER A 117 -9.26 3.38 0.11
CA SER A 117 -8.88 2.01 0.40
C SER A 117 -9.10 1.68 1.86
N TRP A 118 -9.58 0.47 2.13
CA TRP A 118 -9.44 -0.13 3.45
C TRP A 118 -7.95 -0.36 3.74
N ARG A 119 -7.58 -0.39 5.00
CA ARG A 119 -6.18 -0.54 5.41
C ARG A 119 -5.78 -2.01 5.39
N TYR A 120 -4.72 -2.33 4.64
CA TYR A 120 -4.17 -3.68 4.59
C TYR A 120 -2.72 -3.63 4.16
N SER A 121 -2.02 -4.77 4.30
CA SER A 121 -0.72 -5.00 3.68
C SER A 121 -0.71 -6.39 3.08
N MET A 122 0.13 -6.61 2.08
CA MET A 122 0.26 -7.93 1.46
C MET A 122 1.67 -8.18 0.95
N PHE A 123 2.02 -9.45 0.94
CA PHE A 123 3.24 -9.95 0.32
C PHE A 123 2.86 -10.69 -0.95
N VAL A 124 3.48 -10.28 -2.06
CA VAL A 124 3.19 -10.80 -3.41
C VAL A 124 4.47 -11.38 -3.97
N ASP A 125 4.39 -12.60 -4.48
CA ASP A 125 5.51 -13.27 -5.15
C ASP A 125 5.10 -13.57 -6.59
N ASN A 126 5.77 -12.94 -7.55
CA ASN A 126 5.52 -13.10 -8.98
C ASN A 126 4.02 -13.00 -9.32
N LYS A 127 3.41 -11.89 -8.94
CA LYS A 127 1.98 -11.56 -9.18
C LYS A 127 0.97 -12.39 -8.36
N GLN A 128 1.43 -13.31 -7.52
CA GLN A 128 0.54 -14.08 -6.65
C GLN A 128 0.57 -13.55 -5.22
N ILE A 129 -0.61 -13.30 -4.66
CA ILE A 129 -0.73 -12.86 -3.28
C ILE A 129 -0.46 -14.07 -2.38
N ILE A 130 0.65 -14.03 -1.66
CA ILE A 130 1.06 -15.10 -0.75
C ILE A 130 0.43 -14.92 0.63
N LYS A 131 0.39 -13.67 1.12
CA LYS A 131 -0.19 -13.35 2.42
C LYS A 131 -0.76 -11.94 2.40
N GLN A 132 -1.94 -11.78 2.98
CA GLN A 132 -2.58 -10.48 3.11
C GLN A 132 -3.02 -10.28 4.55
N PHE A 133 -2.64 -9.14 5.13
CA PHE A 133 -3.05 -8.71 6.47
C PHE A 133 -4.06 -7.58 6.30
N THR A 134 -5.33 -7.90 6.43
CA THR A 134 -6.42 -6.93 6.31
C THR A 134 -6.90 -6.54 7.69
N GLU A 135 -6.98 -5.24 7.97
CA GLU A 135 -7.51 -4.78 9.25
C GLU A 135 -8.98 -5.23 9.39
N PHE A 136 -9.34 -5.57 10.61
CA PHE A 136 -10.65 -6.15 10.89
C PHE A 136 -11.76 -5.10 10.79
N GLY A 137 -12.96 -5.54 10.39
CA GLY A 137 -14.16 -4.70 10.43
C GLY A 137 -14.42 -3.90 9.16
N LYS A 138 -13.88 -4.32 8.01
CA LYS A 138 -14.12 -3.62 6.73
C LYS A 138 -15.60 -3.39 6.48
N ASN A 139 -15.99 -2.13 6.20
CA ASN A 139 -17.37 -1.76 5.93
C ASN A 139 -17.42 -0.47 5.09
N ASP A 140 -18.62 -0.18 4.53
CA ASP A 140 -18.88 1.03 3.75
C ASP A 140 -19.73 2.04 4.51
N SER A 141 -20.02 1.78 5.78
CA SER A 141 -20.92 2.62 6.58
C SER A 141 -20.20 3.65 7.43
N GLY A 142 -18.87 3.58 7.48
CA GLY A 142 -18.09 4.44 8.35
C GLY A 142 -18.08 3.98 9.81
N ASP A 143 -18.50 2.76 10.05
CA ASP A 143 -18.60 2.19 11.41
C ASP A 143 -17.27 1.53 11.79
N ASP A 144 -16.21 2.34 11.82
CA ASP A 144 -14.87 1.89 12.18
C ASP A 144 -14.10 2.99 12.90
N GLN A 145 -13.01 2.58 13.54
CA GLN A 145 -12.12 3.46 14.29
C GLN A 145 -10.76 3.58 13.60
N ASP A 146 -10.70 3.40 12.27
CA ASP A 146 -9.48 3.38 11.49
C ASP A 146 -8.46 2.39 12.11
N PRO A 147 -8.78 1.09 12.16
CA PRO A 147 -7.94 0.13 12.87
C PRO A 147 -6.56 -0.02 12.24
N PHE A 148 -5.55 -0.19 13.10
CA PHE A 148 -4.17 -0.40 12.68
C PHE A 148 -3.50 -1.37 13.65
N LYS A 149 -3.68 -2.68 13.44
CA LYS A 149 -3.19 -3.72 14.33
C LYS A 149 -2.39 -4.81 13.63
N VAL A 150 -2.68 -5.10 12.37
CA VAL A 150 -2.09 -6.24 11.66
C VAL A 150 -1.37 -5.89 10.35
N SER A 151 -1.56 -4.68 9.83
CA SER A 151 -0.98 -4.27 8.55
C SER A 151 0.33 -3.50 8.69
N ASP A 152 0.89 -3.45 9.89
CA ASP A 152 2.13 -2.74 10.19
C ASP A 152 3.37 -3.49 9.69
N ALA A 153 4.48 -2.76 9.63
CA ALA A 153 5.75 -3.29 9.12
C ALA A 153 6.32 -4.43 9.98
N ASP A 154 6.18 -4.35 11.30
CA ASP A 154 6.71 -5.39 12.19
C ASP A 154 5.96 -6.71 12.00
N THR A 155 4.65 -6.68 11.83
CA THR A 155 3.85 -7.88 11.55
C THR A 155 4.28 -8.52 10.23
N MET A 156 4.48 -7.71 9.19
CA MET A 156 4.96 -8.21 7.90
C MET A 156 6.36 -8.80 8.02
N LEU A 157 7.26 -8.13 8.72
CA LEU A 157 8.63 -8.59 8.89
C LEU A 157 8.67 -9.95 9.60
N LYS A 158 7.87 -10.11 10.64
CA LYS A 158 7.75 -11.38 11.37
C LYS A 158 7.25 -12.50 10.46
N TYR A 159 6.26 -12.21 9.62
CA TYR A 159 5.75 -13.19 8.65
C TYR A 159 6.83 -13.59 7.64
N LEU A 160 7.57 -12.63 7.10
CA LEU A 160 8.60 -12.90 6.10
C LEU A 160 9.73 -13.76 6.65
N LYS A 161 10.12 -13.55 7.91
CA LYS A 161 11.09 -14.40 8.58
C LYS A 161 10.61 -15.85 8.62
N SER A 162 9.38 -16.06 9.06
CA SER A 162 8.76 -17.38 9.13
C SER A 162 8.64 -18.03 7.74
N TYR A 163 8.26 -17.25 6.73
CA TYR A 163 8.13 -17.72 5.35
C TYR A 163 9.48 -18.21 4.80
N LYS A 164 10.55 -17.47 5.05
CA LYS A 164 11.90 -17.85 4.61
C LYS A 164 12.38 -19.13 5.28
N GLU A 165 12.08 -19.31 6.57
CA GLU A 165 12.47 -20.50 7.32
C GLU A 165 11.77 -21.78 6.84
N LYS A 166 10.56 -21.64 6.24
CA LYS A 166 9.79 -22.77 5.71
C LYS A 166 10.23 -23.21 4.32
N LYS A 167 11.03 -22.40 3.67
CA LYS A 167 11.59 -22.70 2.34
C LYS A 167 13.05 -23.11 2.46
#